data_f4ffbe0e1a27695ba44694495ab594f9
#
_entry.id   f4ffbe0e1a27695ba44694495ab594f9
#
_cell.length_a   1.000
_cell.length_b   1.000
_cell.length_c   1.000
_cell.angle_alpha   90.00
_cell.angle_beta   90.00
_cell.angle_gamma   90.00
#
_symmetry.space_group_name_H-M   'P 1'
#
loop_
_entity.id
_entity.type
_entity.pdbx_description
1 polymer ?
#
loop_
_entity_poly.entity_id
_entity_poly.type
_entity_poly.pdbx_seq_one_letter_code
_entity_poly.pdbx_strand_id
1 'polypeptide(L)'
;MSLAKASVWTAASTLVKIGAGLLVVKLLAVSFGPSGVGLAGNFRQLVTVLGVLAGAGIFNGVTKYVAQHHDDAEKLRTVVGTSSAMVLGFSTLLAVVFLLAAAPISQGLFGHTHYQGLVRLVALVQMGIAWANLLLALMKGFRDAAGNALALILGSIIGVVAYYFCYRLGGYEGALLGLALVPALVVIPAAFMLMRRGNVPLSYLKPQWDKILAGQLGKFTLMALITSVTLPVAYVMMRNLLAAHYSWDEVGIWQGVSSISDAYLQFITASFSVYLLPTLSRLTSRQDITREIFRSLRFVLPAVAIASFTVWLLRDFAIWLLFSAKFTAMRDLFAWQLVGDVLKVGAYVFGYLVIAKASLRLYILAEIGQFALLTAFSHWLIPTHGALGAAQAYMATYIVYFAACCGVFLLWRKRA
;
A
#
# COMPACT_ATOMS: atom_id res chain seq x y z
N MET A 1 9.75 -23.83 9.66
CA MET A 1 10.75 -22.74 9.80
C MET A 1 10.51 -22.02 11.11
N SER A 2 11.55 -21.63 11.88
CA SER A 2 11.34 -20.89 13.13
C SER A 2 10.79 -19.48 12.84
N LEU A 3 10.00 -18.93 13.79
CA LEU A 3 9.43 -17.58 13.67
C LEU A 3 10.52 -16.52 13.44
N ALA A 4 11.66 -16.67 14.12
CA ALA A 4 12.81 -15.78 13.97
C ALA A 4 13.35 -15.76 12.51
N LYS A 5 13.51 -16.93 11.90
CA LYS A 5 13.94 -17.01 10.48
C LYS A 5 12.92 -16.39 9.53
N ALA A 6 11.62 -16.58 9.76
CA ALA A 6 10.57 -15.96 8.96
C ALA A 6 10.61 -14.43 9.08
N SER A 7 10.80 -13.89 10.29
CA SER A 7 10.93 -12.45 10.54
C SER A 7 12.13 -11.83 9.84
N VAL A 8 13.29 -12.52 9.85
CA VAL A 8 14.49 -12.04 9.13
C VAL A 8 14.25 -11.97 7.63
N TRP A 9 13.65 -13.00 7.02
CA TRP A 9 13.33 -12.98 5.59
C TRP A 9 12.35 -11.87 5.23
N THR A 10 11.33 -11.67 6.05
CA THR A 10 10.34 -10.58 5.85
C THR A 10 11.00 -9.21 5.97
N ALA A 11 11.86 -9.00 6.97
CA ALA A 11 12.59 -7.75 7.14
C ALA A 11 13.53 -7.48 5.95
N ALA A 12 14.30 -8.47 5.51
CA ALA A 12 15.20 -8.34 4.37
C ALA A 12 14.45 -7.98 3.08
N SER A 13 13.35 -8.68 2.77
CA SER A 13 12.56 -8.38 1.58
C SER A 13 11.90 -6.99 1.65
N THR A 14 11.47 -6.56 2.83
CA THR A 14 10.90 -5.22 3.05
C THR A 14 11.95 -4.13 2.83
N LEU A 15 13.17 -4.32 3.36
CA LEU A 15 14.28 -3.37 3.16
C LEU A 15 14.66 -3.24 1.69
N VAL A 16 14.78 -4.37 0.97
CA VAL A 16 15.07 -4.35 -0.47
C VAL A 16 13.95 -3.65 -1.25
N LYS A 17 12.69 -3.93 -0.93
CA LYS A 17 11.54 -3.28 -1.56
C LYS A 17 11.54 -1.76 -1.32
N ILE A 18 11.80 -1.32 -0.09
CA ILE A 18 11.91 0.11 0.25
C ILE A 18 13.07 0.74 -0.52
N GLY A 19 14.25 0.12 -0.51
CA GLY A 19 15.42 0.62 -1.24
C GLY A 19 15.16 0.73 -2.74
N ALA A 20 14.54 -0.28 -3.34
CA ALA A 20 14.11 -0.26 -4.75
C ALA A 20 13.11 0.88 -5.02
N GLY A 21 12.13 1.07 -4.14
CA GLY A 21 11.16 2.16 -4.25
C GLY A 21 11.81 3.55 -4.17
N LEU A 22 12.74 3.75 -3.23
CA LEU A 22 13.48 5.00 -3.09
C LEU A 22 14.42 5.26 -4.29
N LEU A 23 15.04 4.21 -4.83
CA LEU A 23 15.86 4.34 -6.05
C LEU A 23 15.02 4.79 -7.25
N VAL A 24 13.83 4.22 -7.42
CA VAL A 24 12.88 4.63 -8.47
C VAL A 24 12.45 6.09 -8.26
N VAL A 25 12.16 6.51 -7.02
CA VAL A 25 11.84 7.91 -6.69
C VAL A 25 13.00 8.83 -7.03
N LYS A 26 14.23 8.44 -6.71
CA LYS A 26 15.44 9.21 -7.07
C LYS A 26 15.60 9.38 -8.56
N LEU A 27 15.50 8.28 -9.32
CA LEU A 27 15.60 8.34 -10.78
C LEU A 27 14.53 9.25 -11.38
N LEU A 28 13.30 9.16 -10.88
CA LEU A 28 12.18 10.02 -11.29
C LEU A 28 12.45 11.50 -10.96
N ALA A 29 12.88 11.79 -9.74
CA ALA A 29 13.13 13.14 -9.25
C ALA A 29 14.26 13.83 -10.00
N VAL A 30 15.36 13.12 -10.24
CA VAL A 30 16.53 13.66 -10.96
C VAL A 30 16.24 13.89 -12.43
N SER A 31 15.47 12.96 -13.06
CA SER A 31 15.21 13.02 -14.51
C SER A 31 14.07 13.97 -14.89
N PHE A 32 13.03 14.06 -14.07
CA PHE A 32 11.79 14.78 -14.43
C PHE A 32 11.40 15.89 -13.45
N GLY A 33 12.18 16.08 -12.39
CA GLY A 33 11.95 17.14 -11.40
C GLY A 33 10.67 16.97 -10.58
N PRO A 34 10.23 18.04 -9.88
CA PRO A 34 9.08 17.98 -9.00
C PRO A 34 7.78 17.65 -9.72
N SER A 35 7.47 18.27 -10.86
CA SER A 35 6.22 18.00 -11.59
C SER A 35 6.12 16.53 -12.03
N GLY A 36 7.23 15.93 -12.47
CA GLY A 36 7.26 14.51 -12.80
C GLY A 36 6.99 13.61 -11.59
N VAL A 37 7.53 13.96 -10.42
CA VAL A 37 7.25 13.23 -9.17
C VAL A 37 5.80 13.41 -8.73
N GLY A 38 5.24 14.61 -8.88
CA GLY A 38 3.85 14.94 -8.54
C GLY A 38 2.84 14.13 -9.35
N LEU A 39 2.95 14.17 -10.68
CA LEU A 39 2.09 13.40 -11.59
C LEU A 39 2.22 11.89 -11.35
N ALA A 40 3.46 11.40 -11.17
CA ALA A 40 3.70 10.01 -10.85
C ALA A 40 3.09 9.59 -9.50
N GLY A 41 2.86 10.51 -8.58
CA GLY A 41 2.19 10.26 -7.31
C GLY A 41 0.76 9.73 -7.50
N ASN A 42 -0.04 10.34 -8.38
CA ASN A 42 -1.38 9.85 -8.71
C ASN A 42 -1.33 8.47 -9.40
N PHE A 43 -0.38 8.29 -10.31
CA PHE A 43 -0.22 7.02 -10.99
C PHE A 43 0.23 5.90 -10.04
N ARG A 44 1.15 6.18 -9.10
CA ARG A 44 1.54 5.22 -8.06
C ARG A 44 0.36 4.82 -7.17
N GLN A 45 -0.52 5.78 -6.87
CA GLN A 45 -1.73 5.52 -6.10
C GLN A 45 -2.65 4.55 -6.85
N LEU A 46 -2.83 4.76 -8.17
CA LEU A 46 -3.56 3.83 -9.03
C LEU A 46 -2.95 2.42 -8.99
N VAL A 47 -1.62 2.30 -9.17
CA VAL A 47 -0.91 1.00 -9.13
C VAL A 47 -1.11 0.31 -7.78
N THR A 48 -1.12 1.06 -6.67
CA THR A 48 -1.39 0.53 -5.32
C THR A 48 -2.81 -0.03 -5.21
N VAL A 49 -3.80 0.70 -5.71
CA VAL A 49 -5.21 0.25 -5.77
C VAL A 49 -5.35 -1.00 -6.63
N LEU A 50 -4.70 -1.04 -7.78
CA LEU A 50 -4.70 -2.21 -8.66
C LEU A 50 -4.04 -3.43 -8.00
N GLY A 51 -3.04 -3.24 -7.15
CA GLY A 51 -2.44 -4.31 -6.36
C GLY A 51 -3.44 -5.08 -5.50
N VAL A 52 -4.55 -4.45 -5.13
CA VAL A 52 -5.63 -5.07 -4.37
C VAL A 52 -6.78 -5.49 -5.28
N LEU A 53 -7.30 -4.56 -6.09
CA LEU A 53 -8.52 -4.76 -6.88
C LEU A 53 -8.35 -5.76 -8.02
N ALA A 54 -7.19 -5.77 -8.69
CA ALA A 54 -6.93 -6.68 -9.81
C ALA A 54 -7.06 -8.16 -9.45
N GLY A 55 -6.86 -8.50 -8.17
CA GLY A 55 -7.10 -9.84 -7.63
C GLY A 55 -8.37 -9.97 -6.82
N ALA A 56 -9.37 -9.14 -7.05
CA ALA A 56 -10.62 -9.15 -6.28
C ALA A 56 -10.45 -8.96 -4.77
N GLY A 57 -9.29 -8.52 -4.28
CA GLY A 57 -9.01 -8.36 -2.85
C GLY A 57 -8.98 -9.67 -2.04
N ILE A 58 -8.94 -10.82 -2.69
CA ILE A 58 -9.09 -12.14 -2.04
C ILE A 58 -7.82 -12.69 -1.39
N PHE A 59 -6.67 -12.04 -1.55
CA PHE A 59 -5.35 -12.62 -1.22
C PHE A 59 -5.20 -13.06 0.23
N ASN A 60 -5.80 -12.33 1.19
CA ASN A 60 -5.83 -12.74 2.60
C ASN A 60 -6.68 -14.01 2.81
N GLY A 61 -7.80 -14.11 2.09
CA GLY A 61 -8.64 -15.30 2.07
C GLY A 61 -7.89 -16.50 1.49
N VAL A 62 -7.20 -16.31 0.37
CA VAL A 62 -6.37 -17.36 -0.25
C VAL A 62 -5.32 -17.86 0.73
N THR A 63 -4.57 -16.96 1.35
CA THR A 63 -3.56 -17.33 2.37
C THR A 63 -4.17 -18.16 3.50
N LYS A 64 -5.36 -17.76 3.99
CA LYS A 64 -6.08 -18.47 5.06
C LYS A 64 -6.48 -19.87 4.61
N TYR A 65 -7.18 -20.00 3.48
CA TYR A 65 -7.72 -21.30 3.04
C TYR A 65 -6.62 -22.27 2.56
N VAL A 66 -5.55 -21.78 1.95
CA VAL A 66 -4.38 -22.59 1.65
C VAL A 66 -3.75 -23.12 2.94
N ALA A 67 -3.58 -22.28 3.96
CA ALA A 67 -3.06 -22.72 5.25
C ALA A 67 -3.95 -23.74 5.98
N GLN A 68 -5.27 -23.72 5.74
CA GLN A 68 -6.23 -24.65 6.32
C GLN A 68 -6.28 -26.01 5.59
N HIS A 69 -5.98 -26.01 4.28
CA HIS A 69 -6.17 -27.19 3.42
C HIS A 69 -4.89 -27.67 2.75
N HIS A 70 -3.71 -27.26 3.24
CA HIS A 70 -2.43 -27.60 2.62
C HIS A 70 -2.12 -29.10 2.59
N ASP A 71 -2.71 -29.92 3.47
CA ASP A 71 -2.56 -31.36 3.54
C ASP A 71 -3.65 -32.14 2.75
N ASP A 72 -4.66 -31.45 2.20
CA ASP A 72 -5.76 -32.05 1.44
C ASP A 72 -5.67 -31.60 -0.03
N ALA A 73 -5.15 -32.49 -0.88
CA ALA A 73 -4.88 -32.18 -2.28
C ALA A 73 -6.13 -31.76 -3.07
N GLU A 74 -7.32 -32.33 -2.78
CA GLU A 74 -8.56 -32.03 -3.49
C GLU A 74 -9.08 -30.63 -3.09
N LYS A 75 -9.15 -30.35 -1.79
CA LYS A 75 -9.54 -29.03 -1.29
C LYS A 75 -8.54 -27.96 -1.68
N LEU A 76 -7.24 -28.25 -1.62
CA LEU A 76 -6.21 -27.33 -2.09
C LEU A 76 -6.38 -26.98 -3.56
N ARG A 77 -6.62 -27.99 -4.42
CA ARG A 77 -6.91 -27.78 -5.84
C ARG A 77 -8.13 -26.86 -6.04
N THR A 78 -9.20 -27.08 -5.28
CA THR A 78 -10.41 -26.27 -5.31
C THR A 78 -10.12 -24.82 -4.90
N VAL A 79 -9.35 -24.62 -3.81
CA VAL A 79 -8.94 -23.28 -3.33
C VAL A 79 -8.12 -22.55 -4.39
N VAL A 80 -7.09 -23.18 -4.93
CA VAL A 80 -6.20 -22.55 -5.92
C VAL A 80 -6.96 -22.30 -7.22
N GLY A 81 -7.76 -23.25 -7.72
CA GLY A 81 -8.52 -23.12 -8.96
C GLY A 81 -9.58 -22.03 -8.89
N THR A 82 -10.35 -21.96 -7.79
CA THR A 82 -11.37 -20.91 -7.58
C THR A 82 -10.72 -19.53 -7.44
N SER A 83 -9.61 -19.44 -6.72
CA SER A 83 -8.85 -18.18 -6.61
C SER A 83 -8.31 -17.72 -7.96
N SER A 84 -7.79 -18.63 -8.78
CA SER A 84 -7.33 -18.35 -10.15
C SER A 84 -8.47 -17.87 -11.04
N ALA A 85 -9.67 -18.48 -10.95
CA ALA A 85 -10.84 -18.05 -11.69
C ALA A 85 -11.28 -16.63 -11.28
N MET A 86 -11.31 -16.33 -9.98
CA MET A 86 -11.67 -14.99 -9.48
C MET A 86 -10.64 -13.94 -9.92
N VAL A 87 -9.35 -14.21 -9.78
CA VAL A 87 -8.27 -13.31 -10.22
C VAL A 87 -8.35 -13.06 -11.72
N LEU A 88 -8.52 -14.10 -12.53
CA LEU A 88 -8.66 -13.96 -13.98
C LEU A 88 -9.91 -13.14 -14.34
N GLY A 89 -11.06 -13.44 -13.74
CA GLY A 89 -12.31 -12.73 -13.99
C GLY A 89 -12.24 -11.25 -13.65
N PHE A 90 -11.76 -10.92 -12.44
CA PHE A 90 -11.65 -9.53 -12.00
C PHE A 90 -10.57 -8.75 -12.77
N SER A 91 -9.41 -9.34 -13.02
CA SER A 91 -8.36 -8.68 -13.80
C SER A 91 -8.79 -8.46 -15.26
N THR A 92 -9.54 -9.38 -15.85
CA THR A 92 -10.12 -9.20 -17.19
C THR A 92 -11.18 -8.10 -17.19
N LEU A 93 -12.08 -8.08 -16.20
CA LEU A 93 -13.08 -7.02 -16.05
C LEU A 93 -12.40 -5.64 -15.93
N LEU A 94 -11.38 -5.53 -15.09
CA LEU A 94 -10.61 -4.29 -14.96
C LEU A 94 -9.87 -3.94 -16.25
N ALA A 95 -9.31 -4.91 -16.97
CA ALA A 95 -8.68 -4.66 -18.26
C ALA A 95 -9.67 -4.04 -19.25
N VAL A 96 -10.89 -4.58 -19.34
CA VAL A 96 -11.94 -4.01 -20.19
C VAL A 96 -12.30 -2.59 -19.76
N VAL A 97 -12.47 -2.34 -18.45
CA VAL A 97 -12.74 -1.00 -17.92
C VAL A 97 -11.62 -0.02 -18.29
N PHE A 98 -10.36 -0.40 -18.12
CA PHE A 98 -9.21 0.46 -18.43
C PHE A 98 -9.05 0.71 -19.92
N LEU A 99 -9.40 -0.24 -20.78
CA LEU A 99 -9.39 -0.06 -22.22
C LEU A 99 -10.49 0.91 -22.69
N LEU A 100 -11.71 0.76 -22.14
CA LEU A 100 -12.86 1.58 -22.53
C LEU A 100 -12.83 2.97 -21.90
N ALA A 101 -12.44 3.06 -20.63
CA ALA A 101 -12.41 4.29 -19.85
C ALA A 101 -11.02 4.95 -19.78
N ALA A 102 -10.11 4.65 -20.71
CA ALA A 102 -8.73 5.16 -20.69
C ALA A 102 -8.66 6.68 -20.68
N ALA A 103 -9.50 7.37 -21.45
CA ALA A 103 -9.51 8.82 -21.52
C ALA A 103 -10.00 9.48 -20.21
N PRO A 104 -11.17 9.12 -19.62
CA PRO A 104 -11.57 9.68 -18.33
C PRO A 104 -10.65 9.30 -17.17
N ILE A 105 -10.04 8.11 -17.17
CA ILE A 105 -9.03 7.73 -16.17
C ILE A 105 -7.80 8.63 -16.30
N SER A 106 -7.29 8.85 -17.51
CA SER A 106 -6.17 9.75 -17.76
C SER A 106 -6.49 11.17 -17.31
N GLN A 107 -7.68 11.69 -17.64
CA GLN A 107 -8.13 13.01 -17.21
C GLN A 107 -8.19 13.13 -15.69
N GLY A 108 -8.70 12.12 -15.00
CA GLY A 108 -8.80 12.11 -13.54
C GLY A 108 -7.46 12.04 -12.81
N LEU A 109 -6.47 11.34 -13.39
CA LEU A 109 -5.15 11.17 -12.78
C LEU A 109 -4.18 12.32 -13.09
N PHE A 110 -4.22 12.84 -14.32
CA PHE A 110 -3.20 13.74 -14.84
C PHE A 110 -3.74 15.13 -15.23
N GLY A 111 -5.06 15.32 -15.21
CA GLY A 111 -5.71 16.56 -15.64
C GLY A 111 -5.90 16.68 -17.15
N HIS A 112 -5.45 15.71 -17.94
CA HIS A 112 -5.57 15.69 -19.40
C HIS A 112 -5.54 14.26 -19.97
N THR A 113 -5.97 14.10 -21.23
CA THR A 113 -6.14 12.79 -21.88
C THR A 113 -4.87 12.25 -22.55
N HIS A 114 -3.75 12.98 -22.51
CA HIS A 114 -2.50 12.63 -23.19
C HIS A 114 -2.04 11.20 -22.84
N TYR A 115 -2.13 10.77 -21.58
CA TYR A 115 -1.67 9.46 -21.10
C TYR A 115 -2.68 8.32 -21.28
N GLN A 116 -3.73 8.47 -22.10
CA GLN A 116 -4.70 7.39 -22.34
C GLN A 116 -4.06 6.12 -22.92
N GLY A 117 -2.99 6.26 -23.73
CA GLY A 117 -2.21 5.12 -24.23
C GLY A 117 -1.54 4.33 -23.11
N LEU A 118 -0.94 5.03 -22.15
CA LEU A 118 -0.36 4.44 -20.94
C LEU A 118 -1.43 3.71 -20.11
N VAL A 119 -2.61 4.31 -19.92
CA VAL A 119 -3.72 3.69 -19.17
C VAL A 119 -4.18 2.39 -19.84
N ARG A 120 -4.22 2.34 -21.18
CA ARG A 120 -4.50 1.11 -21.93
C ARG A 120 -3.43 0.03 -21.72
N LEU A 121 -2.15 0.41 -21.66
CA LEU A 121 -1.07 -0.55 -21.35
C LEU A 121 -1.19 -1.09 -19.93
N VAL A 122 -1.60 -0.27 -18.98
CA VAL A 122 -1.86 -0.70 -17.59
C VAL A 122 -2.96 -1.75 -17.53
N ALA A 123 -3.92 -1.77 -18.46
CA ALA A 123 -4.93 -2.83 -18.55
C ALA A 123 -4.32 -4.24 -18.65
N LEU A 124 -3.17 -4.38 -19.30
CA LEU A 124 -2.45 -5.65 -19.41
C LEU A 124 -1.52 -5.87 -18.19
N VAL A 125 -0.78 -4.83 -17.80
CA VAL A 125 0.20 -4.89 -16.71
C VAL A 125 -0.45 -5.26 -15.37
N GLN A 126 -1.67 -4.76 -15.08
CA GLN A 126 -2.39 -5.06 -13.85
C GLN A 126 -2.72 -6.56 -13.70
N MET A 127 -2.85 -7.30 -14.81
CA MET A 127 -3.00 -8.76 -14.75
C MET A 127 -1.74 -9.42 -14.15
N GLY A 128 -0.55 -8.96 -14.54
CA GLY A 128 0.71 -9.39 -13.94
C GLY A 128 0.76 -9.12 -12.42
N ILE A 129 0.28 -7.93 -11.99
CA ILE A 129 0.20 -7.58 -10.56
C ILE A 129 -0.74 -8.55 -9.82
N ALA A 130 -1.91 -8.83 -10.40
CA ALA A 130 -2.90 -9.74 -9.82
C ALA A 130 -2.33 -11.15 -9.62
N TRP A 131 -1.70 -11.70 -10.66
CA TRP A 131 -1.08 -13.02 -10.60
C TRP A 131 0.12 -13.06 -9.64
N ALA A 132 0.98 -12.03 -9.64
CA ALA A 132 2.07 -11.93 -8.66
C ALA A 132 1.54 -12.03 -7.23
N ASN A 133 0.50 -11.27 -6.89
CA ASN A 133 -0.09 -11.27 -5.56
C ASN A 133 -0.77 -12.62 -5.22
N LEU A 134 -1.40 -13.29 -6.19
CA LEU A 134 -1.95 -14.63 -5.99
C LEU A 134 -0.83 -15.62 -5.62
N LEU A 135 0.25 -15.66 -6.40
CA LEU A 135 1.37 -16.58 -6.14
C LEU A 135 2.04 -16.31 -4.79
N LEU A 136 2.22 -15.03 -4.42
CA LEU A 136 2.71 -14.65 -3.11
C LEU A 136 1.75 -15.06 -1.97
N ALA A 137 0.43 -14.97 -2.19
CA ALA A 137 -0.57 -15.41 -1.22
C ALA A 137 -0.54 -16.93 -1.02
N LEU A 138 -0.32 -17.70 -2.09
CA LEU A 138 -0.12 -19.15 -2.00
C LEU A 138 1.12 -19.49 -1.15
N MET A 139 2.28 -18.86 -1.43
CA MET A 139 3.50 -19.07 -0.64
C MET A 139 3.29 -18.75 0.85
N LYS A 140 2.59 -17.66 1.15
CA LYS A 140 2.23 -17.29 2.53
C LYS A 140 1.37 -18.36 3.19
N GLY A 141 0.38 -18.91 2.46
CA GLY A 141 -0.47 -19.98 2.93
C GLY A 141 0.32 -21.25 3.29
N PHE A 142 1.31 -21.60 2.50
CA PHE A 142 2.26 -22.69 2.80
C PHE A 142 3.33 -22.34 3.85
N ARG A 143 3.29 -21.14 4.44
CA ARG A 143 4.31 -20.63 5.37
C ARG A 143 5.73 -20.64 4.80
N ASP A 144 5.86 -20.52 3.46
CA ASP A 144 7.15 -20.38 2.78
C ASP A 144 7.61 -18.93 2.78
N ALA A 145 8.03 -18.43 3.95
CA ALA A 145 8.52 -17.08 4.11
C ALA A 145 9.80 -16.81 3.29
N ALA A 146 10.66 -17.82 3.13
CA ALA A 146 11.89 -17.70 2.34
C ALA A 146 11.59 -17.56 0.84
N GLY A 147 10.72 -18.42 0.29
CA GLY A 147 10.31 -18.33 -1.11
C GLY A 147 9.60 -17.02 -1.42
N ASN A 148 8.68 -16.60 -0.53
CA ASN A 148 7.99 -15.30 -0.65
C ASN A 148 8.97 -14.12 -0.62
N ALA A 149 9.93 -14.12 0.29
CA ALA A 149 10.94 -13.07 0.41
C ALA A 149 11.87 -13.01 -0.81
N LEU A 150 12.36 -14.18 -1.27
CA LEU A 150 13.20 -14.27 -2.47
C LEU A 150 12.45 -13.80 -3.73
N ALA A 151 11.17 -14.15 -3.87
CA ALA A 151 10.34 -13.67 -4.98
C ALA A 151 10.21 -12.15 -4.97
N LEU A 152 10.01 -11.55 -3.79
CA LEU A 152 9.94 -10.09 -3.63
C LEU A 152 11.29 -9.41 -3.89
N ILE A 153 12.39 -9.95 -3.40
CA ILE A 153 13.74 -9.42 -3.62
C ILE A 153 14.10 -9.43 -5.09
N LEU A 154 14.01 -10.62 -5.73
CA LEU A 154 14.32 -10.76 -7.15
C LEU A 154 13.37 -9.93 -8.03
N GLY A 155 12.07 -9.92 -7.70
CA GLY A 155 11.08 -9.11 -8.40
C GLY A 155 11.37 -7.62 -8.28
N SER A 156 11.82 -7.14 -7.12
CA SER A 156 12.21 -5.74 -6.93
C SER A 156 13.43 -5.39 -7.79
N ILE A 157 14.44 -6.26 -7.85
CA ILE A 157 15.63 -6.04 -8.67
C ILE A 157 15.26 -6.01 -10.16
N ILE A 158 14.53 -7.03 -10.64
CA ILE A 158 14.06 -7.10 -12.04
C ILE A 158 13.20 -5.86 -12.36
N GLY A 159 12.32 -5.48 -11.43
CA GLY A 159 11.45 -4.33 -11.59
C GLY A 159 12.22 -3.01 -11.73
N VAL A 160 13.25 -2.77 -10.92
CA VAL A 160 14.11 -1.57 -11.03
C VAL A 160 14.87 -1.54 -12.34
N VAL A 161 15.41 -2.70 -12.77
CA VAL A 161 16.08 -2.82 -14.07
C VAL A 161 15.11 -2.51 -15.20
N ALA A 162 13.91 -3.11 -15.19
CA ALA A 162 12.87 -2.83 -16.18
C ALA A 162 12.44 -1.36 -16.17
N TYR A 163 12.27 -0.75 -14.98
CA TYR A 163 12.00 0.67 -14.83
C TYR A 163 13.06 1.53 -15.52
N TYR A 164 14.33 1.23 -15.29
CA TYR A 164 15.44 1.98 -15.91
C TYR A 164 15.40 1.90 -17.44
N PHE A 165 15.20 0.72 -18.02
CA PHE A 165 15.09 0.56 -19.48
C PHE A 165 13.84 1.25 -20.03
N CYS A 166 12.68 1.10 -19.40
CA CYS A 166 11.45 1.79 -19.82
C CYS A 166 11.63 3.31 -19.81
N TYR A 167 12.21 3.85 -18.74
CA TYR A 167 12.52 5.27 -18.61
C TYR A 167 13.50 5.74 -19.72
N ARG A 168 14.55 4.99 -19.99
CA ARG A 168 15.55 5.35 -21.01
C ARG A 168 15.00 5.33 -22.42
N LEU A 169 14.11 4.40 -22.74
CA LEU A 169 13.54 4.21 -24.07
C LEU A 169 12.28 5.05 -24.32
N GLY A 170 11.43 5.21 -23.30
CA GLY A 170 10.12 5.85 -23.43
C GLY A 170 9.99 7.18 -22.66
N GLY A 171 11.10 7.75 -22.14
CA GLY A 171 11.07 9.01 -21.40
C GLY A 171 10.13 8.95 -20.20
N TYR A 172 9.30 9.97 -20.02
CA TYR A 172 8.39 10.06 -18.88
C TYR A 172 7.26 9.01 -18.92
N GLU A 173 6.68 8.75 -20.08
CA GLU A 173 5.66 7.69 -20.23
C GLU A 173 6.25 6.31 -19.93
N GLY A 174 7.48 6.06 -20.40
CA GLY A 174 8.22 4.86 -20.04
C GLY A 174 8.49 4.74 -18.54
N ALA A 175 8.80 5.84 -17.85
CA ALA A 175 8.98 5.85 -16.41
C ALA A 175 7.67 5.49 -15.67
N LEU A 176 6.54 6.04 -16.11
CA LEU A 176 5.23 5.68 -15.54
C LEU A 176 4.88 4.21 -15.82
N LEU A 177 5.10 3.72 -17.03
CA LEU A 177 4.92 2.30 -17.34
C LEU A 177 5.81 1.42 -16.45
N GLY A 178 7.06 1.80 -16.27
CA GLY A 178 8.01 1.13 -15.40
C GLY A 178 7.51 1.05 -13.94
N LEU A 179 6.87 2.11 -13.43
CA LEU A 179 6.25 2.09 -12.09
C LEU A 179 5.20 0.99 -11.94
N ALA A 180 4.40 0.73 -12.97
CA ALA A 180 3.41 -0.35 -12.95
C ALA A 180 4.07 -1.73 -13.14
N LEU A 181 5.15 -1.81 -13.92
CA LEU A 181 5.88 -3.05 -14.17
C LEU A 181 6.63 -3.57 -12.94
N VAL A 182 7.12 -2.70 -12.05
CA VAL A 182 7.83 -3.11 -10.82
C VAL A 182 7.03 -4.16 -10.02
N PRO A 183 5.79 -3.94 -9.61
CA PRO A 183 5.01 -4.96 -8.91
C PRO A 183 4.53 -6.10 -9.82
N ALA A 184 4.34 -5.87 -11.12
CA ALA A 184 3.87 -6.89 -12.05
C ALA A 184 4.94 -7.97 -12.32
N LEU A 185 6.20 -7.55 -12.49
CA LEU A 185 7.30 -8.47 -12.79
C LEU A 185 7.68 -9.41 -11.65
N VAL A 186 7.17 -9.16 -10.44
CA VAL A 186 7.26 -10.11 -9.32
C VAL A 186 6.63 -11.46 -9.67
N VAL A 187 5.71 -11.51 -10.62
CA VAL A 187 5.09 -12.76 -11.08
C VAL A 187 6.13 -13.77 -11.57
N ILE A 188 7.20 -13.32 -12.22
CA ILE A 188 8.25 -14.20 -12.78
C ILE A 188 8.99 -14.97 -11.67
N PRO A 189 9.66 -14.30 -10.72
CA PRO A 189 10.34 -15.02 -9.64
C PRO A 189 9.34 -15.72 -8.69
N ALA A 190 8.12 -15.22 -8.52
CA ALA A 190 7.10 -15.90 -7.72
C ALA A 190 6.68 -17.22 -8.35
N ALA A 191 6.44 -17.26 -9.66
CA ALA A 191 6.14 -18.51 -10.37
C ALA A 191 7.32 -19.49 -10.30
N PHE A 192 8.53 -19.00 -10.53
CA PHE A 192 9.74 -19.83 -10.44
C PHE A 192 9.92 -20.45 -9.04
N MET A 193 9.76 -19.66 -7.98
CA MET A 193 9.88 -20.15 -6.60
C MET A 193 8.79 -21.17 -6.26
N LEU A 194 7.55 -20.92 -6.67
CA LEU A 194 6.43 -21.83 -6.43
C LEU A 194 6.67 -23.20 -7.13
N MET A 195 7.11 -23.18 -8.39
CA MET A 195 7.44 -24.39 -9.16
C MET A 195 8.61 -25.15 -8.54
N ARG A 196 9.68 -24.46 -8.16
CA ARG A 196 10.87 -25.06 -7.57
C ARG A 196 10.58 -25.76 -6.24
N ARG A 197 9.65 -25.22 -5.45
CA ARG A 197 9.25 -25.79 -4.15
C ARG A 197 8.31 -26.97 -4.29
N GLY A 198 7.62 -27.12 -5.44
CA GLY A 198 6.72 -28.24 -5.69
C GLY A 198 5.45 -28.27 -4.84
N ASN A 199 5.17 -27.21 -4.09
CA ASN A 199 4.02 -27.15 -3.16
C ASN A 199 2.69 -27.16 -3.89
N VAL A 200 2.62 -26.64 -5.13
CA VAL A 200 1.42 -26.54 -5.95
C VAL A 200 1.75 -26.98 -7.37
N PRO A 201 1.17 -28.06 -7.87
CA PRO A 201 1.25 -28.41 -9.29
C PRO A 201 0.62 -27.29 -10.14
N LEU A 202 1.24 -26.96 -11.29
CA LEU A 202 0.71 -25.94 -12.21
C LEU A 202 -0.72 -26.25 -12.67
N SER A 203 -1.11 -27.51 -12.70
CA SER A 203 -2.47 -27.93 -13.03
C SER A 203 -3.52 -27.39 -12.06
N TYR A 204 -3.16 -27.06 -10.81
CA TYR A 204 -4.08 -26.49 -9.83
C TYR A 204 -4.40 -25.02 -10.12
N LEU A 205 -3.53 -24.30 -10.85
CA LEU A 205 -3.78 -22.94 -11.29
C LEU A 205 -4.82 -22.84 -12.42
N LYS A 206 -5.23 -23.97 -13.01
CA LYS A 206 -6.33 -23.97 -14.00
C LYS A 206 -7.61 -23.46 -13.34
N PRO A 207 -8.26 -22.42 -13.91
CA PRO A 207 -9.48 -21.85 -13.35
C PRO A 207 -10.54 -22.92 -13.15
N GLN A 208 -11.08 -22.99 -11.93
CA GLN A 208 -12.22 -23.80 -11.53
C GLN A 208 -13.16 -22.93 -10.73
N TRP A 209 -14.46 -23.25 -10.72
CA TRP A 209 -15.42 -22.45 -9.98
C TRP A 209 -16.14 -23.29 -8.93
N ASP A 210 -15.88 -22.99 -7.67
CA ASP A 210 -16.65 -23.46 -6.54
C ASP A 210 -17.46 -22.31 -5.94
N LYS A 211 -18.81 -22.39 -5.99
CA LYS A 211 -19.71 -21.33 -5.56
C LYS A 211 -19.62 -21.01 -4.07
N ILE A 212 -19.40 -22.03 -3.24
CA ILE A 212 -19.33 -21.87 -1.78
C ILE A 212 -18.05 -21.14 -1.42
N LEU A 213 -16.93 -21.60 -1.95
CA LEU A 213 -15.63 -21.00 -1.70
C LEU A 213 -15.54 -19.58 -2.30
N ALA A 214 -16.06 -19.35 -3.51
CA ALA A 214 -16.13 -18.04 -4.11
C ALA A 214 -16.93 -17.05 -3.23
N GLY A 215 -18.05 -17.49 -2.64
CA GLY A 215 -18.80 -16.69 -1.67
C GLY A 215 -18.03 -16.40 -0.39
N GLN A 216 -17.22 -17.33 0.09
CA GLN A 216 -16.37 -17.15 1.26
C GLN A 216 -15.21 -16.17 0.97
N LEU A 217 -14.56 -16.29 -0.18
CA LEU A 217 -13.52 -15.37 -0.65
C LEU A 217 -14.09 -13.98 -0.93
N GLY A 218 -15.31 -13.87 -1.47
CA GLY A 218 -15.99 -12.61 -1.75
C GLY A 218 -16.22 -11.71 -0.52
N LYS A 219 -16.30 -12.30 0.68
CA LYS A 219 -16.33 -11.49 1.93
C LYS A 219 -15.08 -10.66 2.13
N PHE A 220 -13.91 -11.16 1.71
CA PHE A 220 -12.66 -10.41 1.74
C PHE A 220 -12.63 -9.31 0.67
N THR A 221 -13.31 -9.52 -0.47
CA THR A 221 -13.40 -8.52 -1.56
C THR A 221 -14.03 -7.22 -1.07
N LEU A 222 -15.14 -7.29 -0.33
CA LEU A 222 -15.84 -6.10 0.14
C LEU A 222 -14.96 -5.26 1.09
N MET A 223 -14.28 -5.91 2.03
CA MET A 223 -13.36 -5.23 2.94
C MET A 223 -12.20 -4.59 2.18
N ALA A 224 -11.62 -5.34 1.25
CA ALA A 224 -10.50 -4.86 0.44
C ALA A 224 -10.90 -3.69 -0.48
N LEU A 225 -12.10 -3.71 -1.05
CA LEU A 225 -12.65 -2.61 -1.85
C LEU A 225 -12.71 -1.29 -1.06
N ILE A 226 -13.28 -1.32 0.13
CA ILE A 226 -13.42 -0.12 0.97
C ILE A 226 -12.04 0.47 1.27
N THR A 227 -11.12 -0.36 1.77
CA THR A 227 -9.76 0.09 2.14
C THR A 227 -8.97 0.62 0.95
N SER A 228 -9.05 -0.07 -0.20
CA SER A 228 -8.24 0.26 -1.37
C SER A 228 -8.74 1.47 -2.14
N VAL A 229 -9.98 1.91 -1.89
CA VAL A 229 -10.55 3.06 -2.62
C VAL A 229 -10.54 4.33 -1.76
N THR A 230 -10.86 4.24 -0.47
CA THR A 230 -11.13 5.42 0.36
C THR A 230 -9.93 6.38 0.44
N LEU A 231 -8.85 5.98 1.10
CA LEU A 231 -7.67 6.84 1.25
C LEU A 231 -6.94 7.12 -0.07
N PRO A 232 -6.74 6.14 -0.97
CA PRO A 232 -6.15 6.42 -2.27
C PRO A 232 -6.87 7.51 -3.06
N VAL A 233 -8.20 7.49 -3.07
CA VAL A 233 -9.00 8.53 -3.73
C VAL A 233 -8.81 9.89 -3.04
N ALA A 234 -8.81 9.94 -1.70
CA ALA A 234 -8.54 11.17 -0.97
C ALA A 234 -7.18 11.79 -1.35
N TYR A 235 -6.14 10.96 -1.45
CA TYR A 235 -4.82 11.43 -1.86
C TYR A 235 -4.76 11.90 -3.32
N VAL A 236 -5.49 11.28 -4.24
CA VAL A 236 -5.61 11.76 -5.63
C VAL A 236 -6.34 13.11 -5.65
N MET A 237 -7.46 13.23 -4.92
CA MET A 237 -8.21 14.49 -4.81
C MET A 237 -7.34 15.62 -4.25
N MET A 238 -6.58 15.34 -3.20
CA MET A 238 -5.65 16.28 -2.57
C MET A 238 -4.56 16.76 -3.54
N ARG A 239 -3.95 15.86 -4.33
CA ARG A 239 -2.95 16.21 -5.35
C ARG A 239 -3.57 17.03 -6.48
N ASN A 240 -4.74 16.63 -6.97
CA ASN A 240 -5.44 17.39 -8.01
C ASN A 240 -5.86 18.78 -7.53
N LEU A 241 -6.31 18.91 -6.28
CA LEU A 241 -6.63 20.19 -5.67
C LEU A 241 -5.39 21.10 -5.59
N LEU A 242 -4.26 20.54 -5.15
CA LEU A 242 -3.00 21.27 -5.07
C LEU A 242 -2.50 21.69 -6.47
N ALA A 243 -2.58 20.79 -7.46
CA ALA A 243 -2.22 21.09 -8.83
C ALA A 243 -3.11 22.18 -9.46
N ALA A 244 -4.41 22.17 -9.16
CA ALA A 244 -5.37 23.14 -9.69
C ALA A 244 -5.19 24.55 -9.12
N HIS A 245 -4.77 24.68 -7.84
CA HIS A 245 -4.57 25.99 -7.20
C HIS A 245 -3.16 26.52 -7.40
N TYR A 246 -2.18 25.66 -7.58
CA TYR A 246 -0.78 26.03 -7.71
C TYR A 246 -0.15 25.39 -8.94
N SER A 247 0.51 24.23 -8.78
CA SER A 247 1.19 23.52 -9.88
C SER A 247 1.49 22.07 -9.54
N TRP A 248 1.84 21.29 -10.57
CA TRP A 248 2.38 19.94 -10.36
C TRP A 248 3.77 19.93 -9.70
N ASP A 249 4.52 21.02 -9.75
CA ASP A 249 5.79 21.18 -9.02
C ASP A 249 5.52 21.18 -7.50
N GLU A 250 4.52 21.94 -7.04
CA GLU A 250 4.09 21.95 -5.63
C GLU A 250 3.62 20.57 -5.17
N VAL A 251 2.87 19.85 -6.03
CA VAL A 251 2.48 18.46 -5.76
C VAL A 251 3.71 17.58 -5.60
N GLY A 252 4.72 17.76 -6.45
CA GLY A 252 5.96 16.98 -6.39
C GLY A 252 6.78 17.25 -5.13
N ILE A 253 6.83 18.49 -4.67
CA ILE A 253 7.48 18.88 -3.41
C ILE A 253 6.83 18.14 -2.24
N TRP A 254 5.50 18.19 -2.12
CA TRP A 254 4.79 17.44 -1.08
C TRP A 254 4.92 15.92 -1.25
N GLN A 255 4.82 15.41 -2.48
CA GLN A 255 4.95 13.97 -2.77
C GLN A 255 6.35 13.45 -2.40
N GLY A 256 7.38 14.27 -2.53
CA GLY A 256 8.73 13.92 -2.12
C GLY A 256 8.80 13.64 -0.62
N VAL A 257 8.27 14.53 0.22
CA VAL A 257 8.20 14.33 1.67
C VAL A 257 7.39 13.09 2.02
N SER A 258 6.20 12.95 1.40
CA SER A 258 5.34 11.78 1.59
C SER A 258 6.03 10.46 1.24
N SER A 259 6.89 10.45 0.20
CA SER A 259 7.63 9.24 -0.18
C SER A 259 8.66 8.81 0.87
N ILE A 260 9.28 9.76 1.56
CA ILE A 260 10.19 9.49 2.69
C ILE A 260 9.38 8.97 3.88
N SER A 261 8.26 9.62 4.20
CA SER A 261 7.33 9.17 5.24
C SER A 261 6.87 7.72 5.01
N ASP A 262 6.39 7.43 3.82
CA ASP A 262 5.90 6.09 3.46
C ASP A 262 7.01 5.03 3.60
N ALA A 263 8.26 5.37 3.28
CA ALA A 263 9.37 4.44 3.35
C ALA A 263 9.65 3.97 4.79
N TYR A 264 9.79 4.88 5.75
CA TYR A 264 10.07 4.47 7.12
C TYR A 264 8.83 3.95 7.86
N LEU A 265 7.64 4.50 7.55
CA LEU A 265 6.39 4.02 8.12
C LEU A 265 6.05 2.58 7.67
N GLN A 266 6.42 2.19 6.46
CA GLN A 266 6.25 0.81 5.98
C GLN A 266 6.98 -0.20 6.86
N PHE A 267 8.17 0.15 7.35
CA PHE A 267 8.93 -0.69 8.26
C PHE A 267 8.24 -0.82 9.63
N ILE A 268 7.71 0.27 10.16
CA ILE A 268 7.01 0.29 11.46
C ILE A 268 5.70 -0.50 11.39
N THR A 269 4.88 -0.25 10.36
CA THR A 269 3.57 -0.91 10.22
C THR A 269 3.69 -2.40 9.90
N ALA A 270 4.76 -2.85 9.25
CA ALA A 270 5.05 -4.27 9.07
C ALA A 270 5.17 -4.99 10.43
N SER A 271 5.78 -4.35 11.42
CA SER A 271 5.91 -4.88 12.78
C SER A 271 4.56 -5.08 13.48
N PHE A 272 3.57 -4.22 13.19
CA PHE A 272 2.22 -4.34 13.76
C PHE A 272 1.49 -5.59 13.26
N SER A 273 1.65 -5.93 12.00
CA SER A 273 1.05 -7.13 11.42
C SER A 273 1.62 -8.41 12.04
N VAL A 274 2.89 -8.38 12.44
CA VAL A 274 3.59 -9.54 13.02
C VAL A 274 3.32 -9.70 14.51
N TYR A 275 3.27 -8.61 15.26
CA TYR A 275 3.14 -8.64 16.73
C TYR A 275 1.75 -8.25 17.23
N LEU A 276 1.28 -7.04 16.86
CA LEU A 276 0.11 -6.43 17.46
C LEU A 276 -1.19 -7.15 17.08
N LEU A 277 -1.35 -7.47 15.82
CA LEU A 277 -2.55 -8.13 15.32
C LEU A 277 -2.78 -9.52 15.94
N PRO A 278 -1.78 -10.45 15.99
CA PRO A 278 -1.97 -11.74 16.63
C PRO A 278 -2.20 -11.61 18.14
N THR A 279 -1.52 -10.67 18.80
CA THR A 279 -1.67 -10.45 20.25
C THR A 279 -3.08 -9.98 20.57
N LEU A 280 -3.59 -8.93 19.90
CA LEU A 280 -4.94 -8.41 20.13
C LEU A 280 -6.05 -9.40 19.76
N SER A 281 -5.80 -10.28 18.77
CA SER A 281 -6.76 -11.31 18.37
C SER A 281 -6.98 -12.39 19.43
N ARG A 282 -5.96 -12.68 20.25
CA ARG A 282 -6.01 -13.70 21.32
C ARG A 282 -6.63 -13.16 22.61
N LEU A 283 -6.51 -11.88 22.88
CA LEU A 283 -7.02 -11.26 24.10
C LEU A 283 -8.55 -11.16 24.05
N THR A 284 -9.23 -11.64 25.08
CA THR A 284 -10.70 -11.58 25.21
C THR A 284 -11.13 -10.60 26.29
N SER A 285 -10.33 -10.47 27.37
CA SER A 285 -10.60 -9.55 28.48
C SER A 285 -10.38 -8.09 28.05
N ARG A 286 -11.33 -7.22 28.39
CA ARG A 286 -11.21 -5.76 28.16
C ARG A 286 -10.03 -5.15 28.92
N GLN A 287 -9.74 -5.66 30.12
CA GLN A 287 -8.62 -5.18 30.94
C GLN A 287 -7.28 -5.49 30.23
N ASP A 288 -7.12 -6.71 29.71
CA ASP A 288 -5.91 -7.12 29.03
C ASP A 288 -5.74 -6.39 27.70
N ILE A 289 -6.82 -6.20 26.94
CA ILE A 289 -6.82 -5.39 25.72
C ILE A 289 -6.40 -3.95 26.04
N THR A 290 -6.97 -3.36 27.10
CA THR A 290 -6.63 -2.00 27.53
C THR A 290 -5.16 -1.89 27.91
N ARG A 291 -4.65 -2.84 28.71
CA ARG A 291 -3.24 -2.89 29.10
C ARG A 291 -2.32 -3.00 27.89
N GLU A 292 -2.66 -3.86 26.94
CA GLU A 292 -1.84 -4.06 25.74
C GLU A 292 -1.85 -2.82 24.81
N ILE A 293 -3.00 -2.16 24.64
CA ILE A 293 -3.08 -0.91 23.85
C ILE A 293 -2.22 0.18 24.49
N PHE A 294 -2.34 0.42 25.80
CA PHE A 294 -1.50 1.42 26.48
C PHE A 294 -0.02 1.06 26.47
N ARG A 295 0.32 -0.22 26.64
CA ARG A 295 1.70 -0.70 26.52
C ARG A 295 2.24 -0.45 25.13
N SER A 296 1.48 -0.78 24.09
CA SER A 296 1.86 -0.56 22.68
C SER A 296 2.05 0.93 22.38
N LEU A 297 1.12 1.80 22.79
CA LEU A 297 1.24 3.25 22.61
C LEU A 297 2.45 3.82 23.34
N ARG A 298 2.70 3.39 24.58
CA ARG A 298 3.85 3.84 25.39
C ARG A 298 5.20 3.49 24.74
N PHE A 299 5.26 2.41 23.98
CA PHE A 299 6.47 2.02 23.26
C PHE A 299 6.53 2.62 21.84
N VAL A 300 5.42 2.53 21.10
CA VAL A 300 5.37 2.89 19.69
C VAL A 300 5.47 4.40 19.48
N LEU A 301 4.74 5.21 20.25
CA LEU A 301 4.76 6.67 20.06
C LEU A 301 6.15 7.27 20.26
N PRO A 302 6.90 6.97 21.34
CA PRO A 302 8.28 7.45 21.47
C PRO A 302 9.20 6.90 20.38
N ALA A 303 9.07 5.63 20.00
CA ALA A 303 9.91 5.03 18.96
C ALA A 303 9.71 5.74 17.60
N VAL A 304 8.45 5.98 17.22
CA VAL A 304 8.13 6.72 15.98
C VAL A 304 8.53 8.18 16.09
N ALA A 305 8.34 8.82 17.24
CA ALA A 305 8.77 10.20 17.46
C ALA A 305 10.29 10.34 17.32
N ILE A 306 11.07 9.40 17.85
CA ILE A 306 12.54 9.38 17.69
C ILE A 306 12.89 9.16 16.21
N ALA A 307 12.26 8.22 15.53
CA ALA A 307 12.48 7.98 14.11
C ALA A 307 12.15 9.23 13.27
N SER A 308 10.97 9.84 13.51
CA SER A 308 10.55 11.08 12.87
C SER A 308 11.53 12.24 13.14
N PHE A 309 11.98 12.39 14.40
CA PHE A 309 12.96 13.41 14.75
C PHE A 309 14.31 13.15 14.04
N THR A 310 14.75 11.91 13.95
CA THR A 310 15.94 11.54 13.19
C THR A 310 15.80 11.90 11.71
N VAL A 311 14.64 11.60 11.09
CA VAL A 311 14.35 11.98 9.70
C VAL A 311 14.36 13.51 9.55
N TRP A 312 13.77 14.24 10.50
CA TRP A 312 13.77 15.70 10.50
C TRP A 312 15.19 16.27 10.61
N LEU A 313 16.02 15.71 11.46
CA LEU A 313 17.42 16.12 11.62
C LEU A 313 18.23 15.86 10.35
N LEU A 314 17.98 14.71 9.70
CA LEU A 314 18.68 14.28 8.49
C LEU A 314 17.98 14.73 7.20
N ARG A 315 16.96 15.61 7.26
CA ARG A 315 16.14 15.97 6.09
C ARG A 315 16.96 16.57 4.92
N ASP A 316 17.94 17.40 5.23
CA ASP A 316 18.78 18.01 4.20
C ASP A 316 19.64 16.95 3.49
N PHE A 317 20.18 16.00 4.25
CA PHE A 317 20.88 14.84 3.70
C PHE A 317 19.95 13.93 2.89
N ALA A 318 18.73 13.69 3.35
CA ALA A 318 17.75 12.89 2.63
C ALA A 318 17.32 13.57 1.31
N ILE A 319 17.13 14.89 1.31
CA ILE A 319 16.83 15.66 0.09
C ILE A 319 18.01 15.56 -0.88
N TRP A 320 19.23 15.76 -0.43
CA TRP A 320 20.42 15.64 -1.26
C TRP A 320 20.61 14.22 -1.82
N LEU A 321 20.40 13.20 -0.98
CA LEU A 321 20.61 11.81 -1.37
C LEU A 321 19.56 11.31 -2.36
N LEU A 322 18.27 11.63 -2.14
CA LEU A 322 17.15 11.04 -2.86
C LEU A 322 16.55 11.93 -3.95
N PHE A 323 16.83 13.24 -3.90
CA PHE A 323 16.22 14.21 -4.81
C PHE A 323 17.28 15.10 -5.44
N SER A 324 16.91 16.27 -5.93
CA SER A 324 17.78 17.29 -6.50
C SER A 324 17.57 18.64 -5.83
N ALA A 325 18.40 19.63 -6.15
CA ALA A 325 18.27 20.99 -5.62
C ALA A 325 16.88 21.63 -5.84
N LYS A 326 16.14 21.17 -6.87
CA LYS A 326 14.77 21.64 -7.15
C LYS A 326 13.75 21.26 -6.04
N PHE A 327 14.12 20.34 -5.15
CA PHE A 327 13.27 19.87 -4.05
C PHE A 327 13.59 20.52 -2.69
N THR A 328 14.43 21.55 -2.64
CA THR A 328 14.84 22.20 -1.39
C THR A 328 13.64 22.72 -0.58
N ALA A 329 12.57 23.17 -1.24
CA ALA A 329 11.33 23.60 -0.58
C ALA A 329 10.65 22.51 0.27
N MET A 330 10.97 21.23 0.06
CA MET A 330 10.51 20.13 0.92
C MET A 330 10.88 20.34 2.40
N ARG A 331 11.98 21.05 2.66
CA ARG A 331 12.53 21.27 4.01
C ARG A 331 11.48 21.77 4.99
N ASP A 332 10.65 22.70 4.56
CA ASP A 332 9.64 23.37 5.40
C ASP A 332 8.43 22.49 5.69
N LEU A 333 8.22 21.44 4.88
CA LEU A 333 7.09 20.53 5.01
C LEU A 333 7.34 19.42 6.04
N PHE A 334 8.62 19.06 6.26
CA PHE A 334 8.97 17.89 7.09
C PHE A 334 8.38 17.94 8.50
N ALA A 335 8.45 19.08 9.18
CA ALA A 335 7.94 19.17 10.55
C ALA A 335 6.46 18.81 10.65
N TRP A 336 5.64 19.33 9.74
CA TRP A 336 4.21 19.09 9.69
C TRP A 336 3.88 17.64 9.31
N GLN A 337 4.53 17.13 8.28
CA GLN A 337 4.34 15.76 7.83
C GLN A 337 4.73 14.75 8.92
N LEU A 338 5.89 14.91 9.55
CA LEU A 338 6.42 13.97 10.54
C LEU A 338 5.61 13.97 11.85
N VAL A 339 5.07 15.11 12.28
CA VAL A 339 4.12 15.15 13.40
C VAL A 339 2.85 14.36 13.03
N GLY A 340 2.34 14.54 11.82
CA GLY A 340 1.22 13.75 11.29
C GLY A 340 1.53 12.24 11.30
N ASP A 341 2.75 11.84 10.95
CA ASP A 341 3.17 10.44 10.94
C ASP A 341 3.14 9.79 12.33
N VAL A 342 3.62 10.50 13.37
CA VAL A 342 3.57 10.00 14.75
C VAL A 342 2.13 9.75 15.19
N LEU A 343 1.24 10.67 14.90
CA LEU A 343 -0.19 10.57 15.25
C LEU A 343 -0.90 9.48 14.43
N LYS A 344 -0.56 9.36 13.15
CA LYS A 344 -1.05 8.29 12.25
C LYS A 344 -0.72 6.92 12.80
N VAL A 345 0.53 6.71 13.18
CA VAL A 345 0.96 5.42 13.74
C VAL A 345 0.29 5.15 15.08
N GLY A 346 0.11 6.16 15.93
CA GLY A 346 -0.68 6.05 17.14
C GLY A 346 -2.12 5.63 16.89
N ALA A 347 -2.77 6.22 15.87
CA ALA A 347 -4.12 5.85 15.46
C ALA A 347 -4.19 4.41 14.91
N TYR A 348 -3.16 3.95 14.22
CA TYR A 348 -3.09 2.58 13.70
C TYR A 348 -3.10 1.52 14.80
N VAL A 349 -2.59 1.80 16.00
CA VAL A 349 -2.70 0.88 17.14
C VAL A 349 -4.17 0.55 17.44
N PHE A 350 -5.04 1.56 17.40
CA PHE A 350 -6.49 1.35 17.56
C PHE A 350 -7.13 0.69 16.34
N GLY A 351 -6.68 1.05 15.12
CA GLY A 351 -7.13 0.42 13.88
C GLY A 351 -6.88 -1.09 13.88
N TYR A 352 -5.71 -1.53 14.34
CA TYR A 352 -5.41 -2.96 14.48
C TYR A 352 -6.28 -3.67 15.52
N LEU A 353 -6.75 -2.98 16.57
CA LEU A 353 -7.76 -3.52 17.49
C LEU A 353 -9.10 -3.76 16.78
N VAL A 354 -9.55 -2.80 15.97
CA VAL A 354 -10.79 -2.91 15.18
C VAL A 354 -10.71 -4.10 14.22
N ILE A 355 -9.58 -4.29 13.54
CA ILE A 355 -9.32 -5.42 12.65
C ILE A 355 -9.29 -6.74 13.44
N ALA A 356 -8.57 -6.80 14.56
CA ALA A 356 -8.45 -8.00 15.41
C ALA A 356 -9.79 -8.47 15.96
N LYS A 357 -10.72 -7.54 16.23
CA LYS A 357 -12.08 -7.82 16.69
C LYS A 357 -13.11 -7.96 15.58
N ALA A 358 -12.67 -7.89 14.31
CA ALA A 358 -13.50 -8.02 13.11
C ALA A 358 -14.74 -7.10 13.10
N SER A 359 -14.62 -5.89 13.66
CA SER A 359 -15.70 -4.92 13.71
C SER A 359 -15.83 -4.14 12.41
N LEU A 360 -16.54 -4.72 11.43
CA LEU A 360 -16.72 -4.13 10.11
C LEU A 360 -17.31 -2.71 10.16
N ARG A 361 -18.29 -2.46 11.05
CA ARG A 361 -18.93 -1.14 11.17
C ARG A 361 -17.94 -0.06 11.63
N LEU A 362 -17.16 -0.33 12.67
CA LEU A 362 -16.14 0.61 13.14
C LEU A 362 -15.03 0.81 12.11
N TYR A 363 -14.67 -0.25 11.40
CA TYR A 363 -13.69 -0.18 10.33
C TYR A 363 -14.13 0.76 9.20
N ILE A 364 -15.36 0.59 8.69
CA ILE A 364 -15.93 1.44 7.64
C ILE A 364 -16.04 2.90 8.11
N LEU A 365 -16.53 3.12 9.35
CA LEU A 365 -16.64 4.48 9.91
C LEU A 365 -15.26 5.15 10.05
N ALA A 366 -14.24 4.39 10.44
CA ALA A 366 -12.87 4.88 10.55
C ALA A 366 -12.30 5.29 9.19
N GLU A 367 -12.47 4.47 8.16
CA GLU A 367 -12.01 4.75 6.79
C GLU A 367 -12.72 5.97 6.19
N ILE A 368 -14.06 6.04 6.31
CA ILE A 368 -14.84 7.19 5.84
C ILE A 368 -14.50 8.45 6.63
N GLY A 369 -14.33 8.34 7.95
CA GLY A 369 -13.93 9.47 8.79
C GLY A 369 -12.57 10.02 8.40
N GLN A 370 -11.60 9.16 8.13
CA GLN A 370 -10.27 9.57 7.69
C GLN A 370 -10.30 10.23 6.31
N PHE A 371 -11.08 9.68 5.36
CA PHE A 371 -11.33 10.27 4.05
C PHE A 371 -11.93 11.67 4.18
N ALA A 372 -12.99 11.80 4.96
CA ALA A 372 -13.71 13.07 5.13
C ALA A 372 -12.82 14.14 5.76
N LEU A 373 -12.07 13.80 6.81
CA LEU A 373 -11.15 14.72 7.47
C LEU A 373 -10.03 15.18 6.53
N LEU A 374 -9.39 14.25 5.82
CA LEU A 374 -8.31 14.59 4.89
C LEU A 374 -8.82 15.49 3.77
N THR A 375 -9.98 15.19 3.20
CA THR A 375 -10.60 15.99 2.15
C THR A 375 -10.99 17.38 2.66
N ALA A 376 -11.62 17.47 3.83
CA ALA A 376 -12.05 18.75 4.41
C ALA A 376 -10.85 19.66 4.73
N PHE A 377 -9.83 19.15 5.43
CA PHE A 377 -8.65 19.94 5.74
C PHE A 377 -7.85 20.31 4.48
N SER A 378 -7.82 19.44 3.46
CA SER A 378 -7.19 19.77 2.18
C SER A 378 -7.86 20.94 1.48
N HIS A 379 -9.19 20.95 1.41
CA HIS A 379 -9.95 22.06 0.81
C HIS A 379 -9.80 23.37 1.59
N TRP A 380 -9.57 23.30 2.88
CA TRP A 380 -9.38 24.48 3.71
C TRP A 380 -7.95 25.05 3.62
N LEU A 381 -6.92 24.21 3.70
CA LEU A 381 -5.53 24.63 3.89
C LEU A 381 -4.73 24.76 2.57
N ILE A 382 -5.01 23.92 1.57
CA ILE A 382 -4.26 23.95 0.31
C ILE A 382 -4.44 25.26 -0.46
N PRO A 383 -5.67 25.83 -0.63
CA PRO A 383 -5.83 27.06 -1.40
C PRO A 383 -5.03 28.25 -0.88
N THR A 384 -4.70 28.26 0.41
CA THR A 384 -3.97 29.37 1.07
C THR A 384 -2.48 29.11 1.27
N HIS A 385 -2.06 27.85 1.39
CA HIS A 385 -0.70 27.49 1.80
C HIS A 385 0.02 26.54 0.82
N GLY A 386 -0.58 26.14 -0.29
CA GLY A 386 0.06 25.29 -1.29
C GLY A 386 0.51 23.94 -0.74
N ALA A 387 1.73 23.51 -1.07
CA ALA A 387 2.31 22.26 -0.59
C ALA A 387 2.43 22.20 0.95
N LEU A 388 2.71 23.34 1.59
CA LEU A 388 2.70 23.45 3.06
C LEU A 388 1.31 23.14 3.61
N GLY A 389 0.26 23.68 2.98
CA GLY A 389 -1.14 23.40 3.31
C GLY A 389 -1.49 21.91 3.20
N ALA A 390 -0.91 21.21 2.24
CA ALA A 390 -1.07 19.78 2.09
C ALA A 390 -0.46 19.00 3.28
N ALA A 391 0.75 19.36 3.72
CA ALA A 391 1.38 18.76 4.90
C ALA A 391 0.62 19.11 6.20
N GLN A 392 0.13 20.34 6.31
CA GLN A 392 -0.72 20.78 7.43
C GLN A 392 -2.06 20.06 7.47
N ALA A 393 -2.72 19.85 6.31
CA ALA A 393 -3.95 19.09 6.20
C ALA A 393 -3.76 17.63 6.63
N TYR A 394 -2.66 17.04 6.25
CA TYR A 394 -2.26 15.70 6.70
C TYR A 394 -2.11 15.66 8.23
N MET A 395 -1.35 16.57 8.81
CA MET A 395 -1.16 16.65 10.26
C MET A 395 -2.49 16.87 10.99
N ALA A 396 -3.30 17.84 10.56
CA ALA A 396 -4.60 18.16 11.17
C ALA A 396 -5.54 16.96 11.13
N THR A 397 -5.56 16.24 10.01
CA THR A 397 -6.32 14.99 9.87
C THR A 397 -5.95 14.01 10.96
N TYR A 398 -4.65 13.75 11.17
CA TYR A 398 -4.23 12.75 12.13
C TYR A 398 -4.28 13.23 13.59
N ILE A 399 -4.26 14.54 13.86
CA ILE A 399 -4.58 15.09 15.20
C ILE A 399 -6.03 14.72 15.56
N VAL A 400 -6.99 15.09 14.70
CA VAL A 400 -8.42 14.85 14.96
C VAL A 400 -8.71 13.35 14.96
N TYR A 401 -8.18 12.62 14.01
CA TYR A 401 -8.42 11.19 13.89
C TYR A 401 -7.85 10.40 15.08
N PHE A 402 -6.63 10.69 15.53
CA PHE A 402 -6.04 10.07 16.71
C PHE A 402 -6.82 10.40 17.99
N ALA A 403 -7.21 11.67 18.15
CA ALA A 403 -8.06 12.10 19.27
C ALA A 403 -9.41 11.37 19.27
N ALA A 404 -10.05 11.22 18.11
CA ALA A 404 -11.29 10.46 17.97
C ALA A 404 -11.10 8.98 18.31
N CYS A 405 -10.03 8.34 17.85
CA CYS A 405 -9.70 6.96 18.20
C CYS A 405 -9.51 6.79 19.71
N CYS A 406 -8.77 7.70 20.35
CA CYS A 406 -8.61 7.71 21.81
C CYS A 406 -9.96 7.87 22.54
N GLY A 407 -10.80 8.82 22.10
CA GLY A 407 -12.11 9.07 22.67
C GLY A 407 -13.04 7.85 22.59
N VAL A 408 -13.14 7.25 21.39
CA VAL A 408 -13.95 6.03 21.19
C VAL A 408 -13.44 4.87 22.05
N PHE A 409 -12.11 4.70 22.12
CA PHE A 409 -11.51 3.65 22.95
C PHE A 409 -11.78 3.86 24.46
N LEU A 410 -11.66 5.08 24.95
CA LEU A 410 -11.93 5.41 26.35
C LEU A 410 -13.41 5.23 26.71
N LEU A 411 -14.34 5.58 25.81
CA LEU A 411 -15.77 5.32 25.99
C LEU A 411 -16.08 3.83 25.98
N TRP A 412 -15.45 3.07 25.07
CA TRP A 412 -15.59 1.61 25.03
C TRP A 412 -15.08 0.96 26.33
N ARG A 413 -13.96 1.46 26.86
CA ARG A 413 -13.40 0.99 28.15
C ARG A 413 -14.37 1.24 29.32
N LYS A 414 -15.01 2.41 29.38
CA LYS A 414 -15.90 2.81 30.48
C LYS A 414 -17.25 2.05 30.54
N ARG A 415 -17.70 1.52 29.40
CA ARG A 415 -18.96 0.75 29.32
C ARG A 415 -18.85 -0.67 29.89
N ALA A 416 -17.80 -0.97 30.61
CA ALA A 416 -17.60 -2.16 31.44
C ALA A 416 -17.90 -1.81 32.90
#